data_1420e79d53d3dd4b50ca1f1f2750fdd1
#
_entry.id   1420e79d53d3dd4b50ca1f1f2750fdd1
#
_cell.length_a   1.000
_cell.length_b   1.000
_cell.length_c   1.000
_cell.angle_alpha   90.00
_cell.angle_beta   90.00
_cell.angle_gamma   90.00
#
_symmetry.space_group_name_H-M   'P 1'
#
loop_
_entity.id
_entity.type
_entity.pdbx_description
1 polymer ?
#
loop_
_entity_poly.entity_id
_entity_poly.type
_entity_poly.pdbx_seq_one_letter_code
_entity_poly.pdbx_strand_id
1 'polypeptide(L)'
;MAVLTRAAGCAAIVTVSGSMAFADIDILSVTFSCENNTRVPVSYFNAANGDGAAAMLLDDQLIPMQQVQSGSGIRYESVGSTGTYTLRSKGWEASISHQAEGSTAPERILFRDCTSR
;
A
#
# COMPACT_ATOMS: atom_id res chain seq x y z
N MET A 1 32.77 -15.46 -54.08
CA MET A 1 32.74 -15.23 -53.63
C MET A 1 32.32 -14.93 -52.60
N ALA A 2 32.04 -14.86 -52.27
CA ALA A 2 31.73 -14.56 -51.45
C ALA A 2 31.30 -14.41 -50.46
N VAL A 3 30.95 -14.34 -50.23
CA VAL A 3 30.62 -14.10 -49.43
C VAL A 3 30.18 -14.05 -48.39
N LEU A 4 29.96 -13.99 -48.15
CA LEU A 4 29.63 -13.83 -47.30
C LEU A 4 29.12 -13.67 -46.41
N THR A 5 28.94 -13.68 -46.27
CA THR A 5 28.61 -13.49 -45.48
C THR A 5 28.22 -13.31 -44.52
N ARG A 6 28.06 -13.18 -44.29
CA ARG A 6 27.82 -12.92 -43.44
C ARG A 6 27.34 -12.75 -42.62
N ALA A 7 27.12 -12.64 -42.41
CA ALA A 7 26.74 -12.43 -41.62
C ALA A 7 26.37 -12.31 -40.73
N ALA A 8 26.27 -12.16 -40.60
CA ALA A 8 26.04 -12.00 -39.77
C ALA A 8 25.51 -11.81 -38.94
N GLY A 9 25.35 -11.72 -38.69
CA GLY A 9 24.79 -11.47 -37.95
C GLY A 9 24.44 -11.43 -36.97
N CYS A 10 24.22 -11.35 -36.87
CA CYS A 10 23.95 -11.21 -35.97
C CYS A 10 23.50 -11.03 -35.09
N ALA A 11 23.34 -10.90 -34.93
CA ALA A 11 23.02 -10.69 -34.12
C ALA A 11 22.53 -10.59 -33.21
N ALA A 12 22.28 -10.51 -32.97
CA ALA A 12 21.91 -10.34 -32.10
C ALA A 12 21.54 -10.22 -31.18
N ILE A 13 21.33 -10.08 -30.90
CA ILE A 13 21.05 -9.91 -30.00
C ILE A 13 20.66 -9.92 -29.14
N VAL A 14 20.17 -9.87 -28.81
CA VAL A 14 19.77 -9.82 -27.98
C VAL A 14 19.58 -9.73 -27.02
N THR A 15 19.51 -9.50 -26.58
CA THR A 15 19.47 -9.47 -25.62
C THR A 15 19.00 -9.23 -24.78
N VAL A 16 18.26 -9.12 -24.52
CA VAL A 16 17.63 -8.89 -23.78
C VAL A 16 17.56 -9.19 -22.73
N SER A 17 17.87 -9.37 -22.27
CA SER A 17 17.91 -9.75 -21.24
C SER A 17 17.27 -9.33 -20.41
N GLY A 18 16.60 -9.35 -20.41
CA GLY A 18 15.80 -8.98 -19.58
C GLY A 18 15.85 -8.94 -18.28
N SER A 19 16.48 -8.41 -17.81
CA SER A 19 16.41 -8.36 -16.48
C SER A 19 15.34 -7.49 -16.11
N MET A 20 14.24 -7.99 -15.89
CA MET A 20 13.30 -7.28 -15.24
C MET A 20 13.67 -7.12 -13.88
N ALA A 21 14.00 -6.00 -13.47
CA ALA A 21 14.22 -5.73 -12.09
C ALA A 21 12.87 -5.55 -11.47
N PHE A 22 12.44 -6.49 -10.70
CA PHE A 22 11.29 -6.27 -9.86
C PHE A 22 11.76 -5.58 -8.61
N ALA A 23 11.14 -4.46 -8.27
CA ALA A 23 11.38 -3.87 -6.96
C ALA A 23 10.89 -4.85 -5.91
N ASP A 24 11.68 -5.08 -4.90
CA ASP A 24 11.27 -5.93 -3.79
C ASP A 24 10.17 -5.22 -3.02
N ILE A 25 9.09 -5.92 -2.79
CA ILE A 25 7.97 -5.40 -2.01
C ILE A 25 7.68 -6.40 -0.91
N ASP A 26 7.75 -5.94 0.32
CA ASP A 26 7.34 -6.75 1.46
C ASP A 26 5.85 -6.58 1.66
N ILE A 27 5.16 -7.68 1.81
CA ILE A 27 3.71 -7.66 2.00
C ILE A 27 3.41 -8.29 3.36
N LEU A 28 2.66 -7.56 4.17
CA LEU A 28 2.25 -8.02 5.47
C LEU A 28 0.75 -7.83 5.60
N SER A 29 0.05 -8.90 5.93
CA SER A 29 -1.39 -8.82 6.16
C SER A 29 -1.69 -9.08 7.62
N VAL A 30 -2.51 -8.22 8.20
CA VAL A 30 -2.94 -8.36 9.59
C VAL A 30 -4.45 -8.14 9.64
N THR A 31 -5.07 -8.59 10.71
CA THR A 31 -6.46 -8.26 10.99
C THR A 31 -6.50 -7.56 12.32
N PHE A 32 -6.92 -6.32 12.31
CA PHE A 32 -7.10 -5.58 13.54
C PHE A 32 -8.43 -5.98 14.18
N SER A 33 -8.39 -6.21 15.48
CA SER A 33 -9.61 -6.38 16.26
C SER A 33 -9.86 -5.08 16.99
N CYS A 34 -10.97 -4.47 16.68
CA CYS A 34 -11.33 -3.18 17.23
C CYS A 34 -12.44 -3.36 18.25
N GLU A 35 -12.88 -2.27 18.85
CA GLU A 35 -14.00 -2.34 19.80
C GLU A 35 -15.24 -2.91 19.11
N ASN A 36 -16.15 -3.43 19.89
CA ASN A 36 -17.41 -4.03 19.43
C ASN A 36 -17.19 -5.22 18.50
N ASN A 37 -16.09 -5.95 18.69
CA ASN A 37 -15.77 -7.13 17.90
C ASN A 37 -15.67 -6.86 16.41
N THR A 38 -15.40 -5.64 16.04
CA THR A 38 -15.20 -5.30 14.64
C THR A 38 -13.81 -5.72 14.22
N ARG A 39 -13.73 -6.40 13.09
CA ARG A 39 -12.45 -6.84 12.54
C ARG A 39 -12.17 -6.12 11.25
N VAL A 40 -10.95 -5.64 11.12
CA VAL A 40 -10.54 -4.85 9.96
C VAL A 40 -9.28 -5.47 9.39
N PRO A 41 -9.40 -6.23 8.30
CA PRO A 41 -8.22 -6.76 7.62
C PRO A 41 -7.48 -5.64 6.89
N VAL A 42 -6.16 -5.65 6.97
CA VAL A 42 -5.31 -4.68 6.30
C VAL A 42 -4.11 -5.40 5.72
N SER A 43 -3.81 -5.11 4.47
CA SER A 43 -2.56 -5.55 3.86
C SER A 43 -1.66 -4.35 3.65
N TYR A 44 -0.41 -4.48 4.08
CA TYR A 44 0.60 -3.45 3.92
C TYR A 44 1.58 -3.85 2.84
N PHE A 45 1.94 -2.91 2.00
CA PHE A 45 2.89 -3.11 0.90
C PHE A 45 4.02 -2.12 1.09
N ASN A 46 5.20 -2.62 1.42
CA ASN A 46 6.34 -1.77 1.70
C ASN A 46 7.40 -1.99 0.64
N ALA A 47 7.66 -0.97 -0.16
CA ALA A 47 8.65 -1.06 -1.21
C ALA A 47 10.05 -0.85 -0.63
N ALA A 48 11.04 -1.37 -1.31
CA ALA A 48 12.43 -1.28 -0.86
C ALA A 48 12.92 0.17 -0.76
N ASN A 49 12.33 1.07 -1.55
CA ASN A 49 12.72 2.49 -1.51
C ASN A 49 12.07 3.25 -0.35
N GLY A 50 11.29 2.57 0.47
CA GLY A 50 10.65 3.20 1.62
C GLY A 50 9.22 3.66 1.39
N ASP A 51 8.74 3.60 0.16
CA ASP A 51 7.35 3.95 -0.11
C ASP A 51 6.43 2.87 0.43
N GLY A 52 5.29 3.27 0.93
CA GLY A 52 4.34 2.33 1.50
C GLY A 52 2.92 2.58 1.03
N ALA A 53 2.17 1.50 0.93
CA ALA A 53 0.76 1.53 0.60
C ALA A 53 0.04 0.52 1.46
N ALA A 54 -1.27 0.60 1.50
CA ALA A 54 -2.07 -0.36 2.24
C ALA A 54 -3.40 -0.54 1.56
N ALA A 55 -4.06 -1.64 1.87
CA ALA A 55 -5.43 -1.87 1.47
C ALA A 55 -6.18 -2.31 2.71
N MET A 56 -7.22 -1.58 3.04
CA MET A 56 -8.01 -1.81 4.24
C MET A 56 -9.40 -2.26 3.83
N LEU A 57 -9.88 -3.33 4.44
CA LEU A 57 -11.23 -3.80 4.16
C LEU A 57 -12.14 -3.33 5.30
N LEU A 58 -13.10 -2.48 4.97
CA LEU A 58 -14.00 -1.89 5.94
C LEU A 58 -15.41 -1.92 5.38
N ASP A 59 -16.34 -2.58 6.10
CA ASP A 59 -17.73 -2.73 5.68
C ASP A 59 -17.83 -3.28 4.25
N ASP A 60 -17.08 -4.33 3.98
CA ASP A 60 -17.04 -4.99 2.66
C ASP A 60 -16.53 -4.09 1.54
N GLN A 61 -15.91 -2.98 1.89
CA GLN A 61 -15.36 -2.07 0.92
C GLN A 61 -13.85 -2.07 1.04
N LEU A 62 -13.18 -2.31 -0.07
CA LEU A 62 -11.73 -2.29 -0.10
C LEU A 62 -11.25 -0.86 -0.34
N ILE A 63 -10.46 -0.36 0.60
CA ILE A 63 -10.02 1.02 0.59
C ILE A 63 -8.52 1.05 0.35
N PRO A 64 -8.06 1.48 -0.84
CA PRO A 64 -6.64 1.62 -1.08
C PRO A 64 -6.12 2.88 -0.38
N MET A 65 -4.91 2.77 0.14
CA MET A 65 -4.32 3.83 0.94
C MET A 65 -2.85 3.99 0.59
N GLN A 66 -2.33 5.17 0.82
CA GLN A 66 -0.90 5.40 0.68
C GLN A 66 -0.35 6.00 1.96
N GLN A 67 0.89 5.67 2.25
CA GLN A 67 1.55 6.17 3.44
C GLN A 67 1.84 7.65 3.29
N VAL A 68 1.61 8.38 4.38
CA VAL A 68 1.90 9.80 4.43
C VAL A 68 2.78 10.08 5.63
N GLN A 69 3.37 11.25 5.67
CA GLN A 69 4.24 11.64 6.76
C GLN A 69 3.47 11.67 8.07
N SER A 70 4.12 11.20 9.14
CA SER A 70 3.53 11.18 10.46
C SER A 70 4.60 11.53 11.48
N GLY A 71 4.22 12.26 12.51
CA GLY A 71 5.15 12.59 13.59
C GLY A 71 5.41 11.42 14.51
N SER A 72 4.53 10.44 14.55
CA SER A 72 4.66 9.29 15.42
C SER A 72 3.92 8.13 14.80
N GLY A 73 4.55 6.95 14.79
CA GLY A 73 3.96 5.79 14.18
C GLY A 73 3.88 5.91 12.67
N ILE A 74 2.96 5.17 12.08
CA ILE A 74 2.78 5.12 10.63
C ILE A 74 1.37 5.55 10.32
N ARG A 75 1.22 6.33 9.26
CA ARG A 75 -0.09 6.86 8.88
C ARG A 75 -0.32 6.62 7.40
N TYR A 76 -1.52 6.14 7.10
CA TYR A 76 -1.96 5.92 5.73
C TYR A 76 -3.23 6.69 5.50
N GLU A 77 -3.38 7.25 4.30
CA GLU A 77 -4.60 7.95 3.91
C GLU A 77 -5.16 7.33 2.64
N SER A 78 -6.47 7.28 2.55
CA SER A 78 -7.13 6.67 1.41
C SER A 78 -6.92 7.49 0.14
N VAL A 79 -6.97 6.79 -0.98
CA VAL A 79 -6.90 7.41 -2.29
C VAL A 79 -8.15 7.03 -3.07
N GLY A 80 -8.73 7.99 -3.76
CA GLY A 80 -9.85 7.72 -4.64
C GLY A 80 -11.18 7.45 -3.96
N SER A 81 -11.32 7.71 -2.67
CA SER A 81 -12.58 7.51 -1.97
C SER A 81 -13.25 8.86 -1.70
N THR A 82 -14.54 8.81 -1.39
CA THR A 82 -15.26 9.99 -0.94
C THR A 82 -14.84 10.30 0.48
N GLY A 83 -14.30 11.48 0.68
CA GLY A 83 -13.69 11.81 1.95
C GLY A 83 -12.38 11.08 2.13
N THR A 84 -11.81 11.15 3.30
CA THR A 84 -10.50 10.57 3.58
C THR A 84 -10.58 9.65 4.79
N TYR A 85 -10.28 8.37 4.56
CA TYR A 85 -10.03 7.44 5.64
C TYR A 85 -8.57 7.54 6.04
N THR A 86 -8.32 7.51 7.32
CA THR A 86 -6.95 7.54 7.86
C THR A 86 -6.77 6.36 8.80
N LEU A 87 -5.70 5.62 8.56
CA LEU A 87 -5.29 4.52 9.42
C LEU A 87 -3.99 4.94 10.09
N ARG A 88 -4.01 5.04 11.40
CA ARG A 88 -2.81 5.33 12.17
C ARG A 88 -2.45 4.12 12.97
N SER A 89 -1.22 3.66 12.83
CA SER A 89 -0.78 2.49 13.58
C SER A 89 0.54 2.75 14.27
N LYS A 90 0.71 2.11 15.40
CA LYS A 90 1.95 2.19 16.17
C LYS A 90 2.11 0.85 16.87
N GLY A 91 3.13 0.12 16.46
CA GLY A 91 3.30 -1.24 16.96
C GLY A 91 2.10 -2.11 16.59
N TRP A 92 1.47 -2.69 17.57
CA TRP A 92 0.33 -3.58 17.36
C TRP A 92 -1.01 -2.85 17.37
N GLU A 93 -1.00 -1.55 17.63
CA GLU A 93 -2.22 -0.80 17.85
C GLU A 93 -2.52 0.10 16.67
N ALA A 94 -3.79 0.38 16.47
CA ALA A 94 -4.22 1.23 15.39
C ALA A 94 -5.51 1.94 15.72
N SER A 95 -5.76 3.02 15.00
CA SER A 95 -7.05 3.69 15.01
C SER A 95 -7.42 4.04 13.58
N ILE A 96 -8.70 4.12 13.31
CA ILE A 96 -9.23 4.40 11.99
C ILE A 96 -10.19 5.56 12.11
N SER A 97 -10.02 6.55 11.26
CA SER A 97 -10.87 7.72 11.24
C SER A 97 -11.31 8.05 9.84
N HIS A 98 -12.27 8.93 9.73
CA HIS A 98 -12.81 9.38 8.46
C HIS A 98 -13.13 10.86 8.54
N GLN A 99 -12.78 11.58 7.49
CA GLN A 99 -13.14 12.97 7.32
C GLN A 99 -13.95 13.09 6.03
N ALA A 100 -15.17 13.62 6.15
CA ALA A 100 -16.01 13.78 4.97
C ALA A 100 -15.40 14.79 4.01
N GLU A 101 -15.81 14.72 2.76
CA GLU A 101 -15.37 15.68 1.77
C GLU A 101 -15.71 17.09 2.20
N GLY A 102 -14.80 18.00 1.92
CA GLY A 102 -14.97 19.37 2.35
C GLY A 102 -14.04 19.67 3.51
N SER A 103 -13.26 20.72 3.36
CA SER A 103 -12.18 21.00 4.29
C SER A 103 -12.65 21.39 5.69
N THR A 104 -13.92 21.75 5.85
CA THR A 104 -14.43 22.19 7.13
C THR A 104 -15.01 21.04 7.94
N ALA A 105 -15.17 19.87 7.36
CA ALA A 105 -15.73 18.75 8.11
C ALA A 105 -14.69 18.23 9.10
N PRO A 106 -15.11 17.95 10.35
CA PRO A 106 -14.16 17.41 11.33
C PRO A 106 -13.85 15.95 11.03
N GLU A 107 -12.64 15.54 11.37
CA GLU A 107 -12.26 14.14 11.34
C GLU A 107 -12.97 13.41 12.47
N ARG A 108 -13.55 12.26 12.16
CA ARG A 108 -14.25 11.45 13.15
C ARG A 108 -13.54 10.13 13.33
N ILE A 109 -13.33 9.73 14.56
CA ILE A 109 -12.73 8.43 14.83
C ILE A 109 -13.83 7.39 14.68
N LEU A 110 -13.64 6.45 13.75
CA LEU A 110 -14.56 5.36 13.54
C LEU A 110 -14.28 4.22 14.51
N PHE A 111 -13.01 3.84 14.64
CA PHE A 111 -12.59 2.76 15.52
C PHE A 111 -11.30 3.16 16.20
N ARG A 112 -11.27 2.98 17.51
CA ARG A 112 -10.05 3.19 18.29
C ARG A 112 -9.71 1.90 18.99
N ASP A 113 -8.51 1.85 19.56
CA ASP A 113 -8.07 0.70 20.34
C ASP A 113 -8.12 -0.59 19.55
N CYS A 114 -7.81 -0.50 18.25
CA CYS A 114 -7.66 -1.68 17.42
C CYS A 114 -6.30 -2.32 17.70
N THR A 115 -6.27 -3.63 17.71
CA THR A 115 -5.01 -4.34 17.91
C THR A 115 -4.93 -5.50 16.94
N SER A 116 -3.73 -5.77 16.44
CA SER A 116 -3.46 -6.90 15.56
C SER A 116 -2.85 -8.07 16.33
N ARG A 117 -2.90 -8.05 17.64
CA ARG A 117 -2.23 -9.02 18.47
C ARG A 117 -3.18 -9.77 19.39
#